data_516da088afbd892fc87e5f55d9f3e35c
#
_entry.id   516da088afbd892fc87e5f55d9f3e35c
#
_cell.length_a   1.000
_cell.length_b   1.000
_cell.length_c   1.000
_cell.angle_alpha   90.00
_cell.angle_beta   90.00
_cell.angle_gamma   90.00
#
_symmetry.space_group_name_H-M   'P 1'
#
loop_
_entity.id
_entity.type
_entity.pdbx_description
1 polymer ?
#
loop_
_entity_poly.entity_id
_entity_poly.type
_entity_poly.pdbx_seq_one_letter_code
_entity_poly.pdbx_strand_id
1 'polypeptide(L)'
;IQNNRVITDLYRENAQFPGIALDGSDVYLCWQRFVDRHDSLMASCRRGDEVVWEREISDGGEVLHPVILAHGGAIWYAWSEYARENWRILARCYRDGQWGEVLTVASGEALFFPRLFTWQGRLHVIWTEQHKGSAAAVLCPLTEAGPGAAETVSAVGEAYRAGAAEGGDGNLYVAYDGFDGKQYKLFARARTAAGWSKEIVVSQGEDWASTPWIAAKPDGAVVGWYDYGYMAVYSVRSADLTVRDGALAAVNPQCLKEGVDWYLDLHVASNASGLQAMAYTRSKYDVLVCTRRGSEPWSRPVLMSYGDGHCGVHPKLLVDEDDTIHLMWQFGFKNGHMERNAQVIYNHLTPTELAQQPDYVAPPSDFTQPIPANADKRLDEHPADVVRAWLDKNGYGNLSVYFGDIHGQSGLSDGMGEV
;
A
#
# COMPACT_ATOMS: atom_id res chain seq x y z
N ILE A 1 2.49 -24.24 -0.80
CA ILE A 1 3.09 -23.34 -1.79
C ILE A 1 4.58 -23.56 -1.73
N GLN A 2 5.10 -24.15 -2.77
CA GLN A 2 6.54 -24.42 -2.89
C GLN A 2 7.26 -23.09 -3.14
N ASN A 3 8.39 -22.86 -2.47
CA ASN A 3 9.33 -21.75 -2.65
C ASN A 3 9.10 -20.45 -1.84
N ASN A 4 8.23 -20.42 -0.84
CA ASN A 4 8.21 -19.29 0.10
C ASN A 4 9.53 -19.22 0.88
N ARG A 5 10.22 -18.09 0.78
CA ARG A 5 11.51 -17.87 1.45
C ARG A 5 11.33 -16.80 2.52
N VAL A 6 11.67 -17.13 3.75
CA VAL A 6 11.76 -16.14 4.83
C VAL A 6 13.03 -15.32 4.62
N ILE A 7 12.88 -14.01 4.57
CA ILE A 7 13.99 -13.08 4.30
C ILE A 7 14.62 -12.59 5.60
N THR A 8 13.81 -12.37 6.63
CA THR A 8 14.21 -11.72 7.89
C THR A 8 14.21 -12.68 9.06
N ASP A 9 14.90 -12.34 10.14
CA ASP A 9 14.99 -13.15 11.35
C ASP A 9 13.90 -12.81 12.36
N LEU A 10 12.97 -13.74 12.56
CA LEU A 10 11.84 -13.62 13.49
C LEU A 10 12.22 -13.20 14.92
N TYR A 11 13.39 -13.61 15.37
CA TYR A 11 13.81 -13.41 16.76
C TYR A 11 14.61 -12.12 16.97
N ARG A 12 15.01 -11.47 15.89
CA ARG A 12 15.90 -10.31 15.93
C ARG A 12 15.24 -9.00 15.54
N GLU A 13 14.18 -9.07 14.75
CA GLU A 13 13.56 -7.86 14.21
C GLU A 13 12.06 -8.05 13.96
N ASN A 14 11.35 -6.92 13.91
CA ASN A 14 10.00 -6.84 13.39
C ASN A 14 10.07 -6.14 12.04
N ALA A 15 9.85 -6.88 10.96
CA ALA A 15 10.06 -6.42 9.58
C ALA A 15 8.72 -6.19 8.87
N GLN A 16 8.53 -4.99 8.33
CA GLN A 16 7.25 -4.52 7.77
C GLN A 16 7.46 -3.80 6.44
N PHE A 17 6.38 -3.60 5.69
CA PHE A 17 6.34 -2.81 4.46
C PHE A 17 7.47 -3.15 3.48
N PRO A 18 7.51 -4.37 2.94
CA PRO A 18 8.57 -4.79 2.04
C PRO A 18 8.50 -4.05 0.70
N GLY A 19 9.63 -3.99 0.01
CA GLY A 19 9.76 -3.51 -1.36
C GLY A 19 10.76 -4.35 -2.15
N ILE A 20 10.57 -4.45 -3.46
CA ILE A 20 11.39 -5.26 -4.37
C ILE A 20 11.72 -4.52 -5.65
N ALA A 21 12.97 -4.67 -6.11
CA ALA A 21 13.43 -4.27 -7.43
C ALA A 21 14.40 -5.31 -7.98
N LEU A 22 14.56 -5.34 -9.30
CA LEU A 22 15.50 -6.23 -10.00
C LEU A 22 16.50 -5.42 -10.82
N ASP A 23 17.75 -5.89 -10.87
CA ASP A 23 18.73 -5.43 -11.83
C ASP A 23 19.53 -6.66 -12.33
N GLY A 24 19.28 -7.07 -13.56
CA GLY A 24 19.73 -8.34 -14.09
C GLY A 24 19.22 -9.52 -13.26
N SER A 25 20.13 -10.37 -12.77
CA SER A 25 19.81 -11.50 -11.90
C SER A 25 19.74 -11.16 -10.40
N ASP A 26 20.06 -9.93 -10.04
CA ASP A 26 20.13 -9.52 -8.64
C ASP A 26 18.77 -9.00 -8.18
N VAL A 27 18.32 -9.51 -7.03
CA VAL A 27 17.09 -9.13 -6.38
C VAL A 27 17.43 -8.17 -5.24
N TYR A 28 16.95 -6.97 -5.34
CA TYR A 28 17.11 -5.93 -4.33
C TYR A 28 15.83 -5.79 -3.52
N LEU A 29 15.97 -5.78 -2.22
CA LEU A 29 14.89 -5.77 -1.26
C LEU A 29 15.03 -4.59 -0.32
N CYS A 30 13.92 -4.08 0.20
CA CYS A 30 13.92 -3.19 1.34
C CYS A 30 12.74 -3.51 2.27
N TRP A 31 12.88 -3.13 3.54
CA TRP A 31 11.80 -3.24 4.52
C TRP A 31 12.03 -2.25 5.67
N GLN A 32 10.95 -1.82 6.29
CA GLN A 32 10.98 -1.14 7.57
C GLN A 32 11.29 -2.17 8.66
N ARG A 33 12.27 -1.88 9.50
CA ARG A 33 12.68 -2.72 10.62
C ARG A 33 12.44 -1.98 11.92
N PHE A 34 11.67 -2.59 12.82
CA PHE A 34 11.46 -2.07 14.16
C PHE A 34 12.25 -2.89 15.17
N VAL A 35 13.24 -2.26 15.81
CA VAL A 35 14.09 -2.83 16.85
C VAL A 35 14.37 -1.76 17.91
N ASP A 36 14.35 -2.13 19.18
CA ASP A 36 14.67 -1.24 20.31
C ASP A 36 13.87 0.08 20.32
N ARG A 37 12.58 0.01 19.91
CA ARG A 37 11.64 1.16 19.80
C ARG A 37 12.04 2.18 18.73
N HIS A 38 12.73 1.75 17.72
CA HIS A 38 13.16 2.58 16.61
C HIS A 38 12.86 1.90 15.29
N ASP A 39 12.29 2.67 14.35
CA ASP A 39 12.07 2.25 12.97
C ASP A 39 13.24 2.65 12.09
N SER A 40 13.79 1.71 11.36
CA SER A 40 14.89 1.94 10.41
C SER A 40 14.60 1.30 9.06
N LEU A 41 15.31 1.75 8.02
CA LEU A 41 15.21 1.17 6.67
C LEU A 41 16.35 0.18 6.44
N MET A 42 15.98 -1.08 6.24
CA MET A 42 16.88 -2.13 5.80
C MET A 42 16.87 -2.27 4.29
N ALA A 43 18.01 -2.58 3.72
CA ALA A 43 18.16 -2.97 2.32
C ALA A 43 19.04 -4.21 2.21
N SER A 44 18.75 -5.05 1.21
CA SER A 44 19.47 -6.29 0.93
C SER A 44 19.58 -6.51 -0.58
N CYS A 45 20.70 -7.08 -1.02
CA CYS A 45 20.87 -7.60 -2.37
C CYS A 45 21.05 -9.11 -2.30
N ARG A 46 20.35 -9.84 -3.16
CA ARG A 46 20.39 -11.29 -3.24
C ARG A 46 20.62 -11.76 -4.66
N ARG A 47 21.40 -12.82 -4.80
CA ARG A 47 21.62 -13.51 -6.07
C ARG A 47 21.28 -14.99 -5.87
N GLY A 48 20.14 -15.41 -6.39
CA GLY A 48 19.56 -16.71 -6.04
C GLY A 48 19.32 -16.82 -4.53
N ASP A 49 19.98 -17.77 -3.88
CA ASP A 49 19.89 -17.98 -2.43
C ASP A 49 20.96 -17.24 -1.62
N GLU A 50 21.94 -16.62 -2.29
CA GLU A 50 23.04 -15.91 -1.64
C GLU A 50 22.64 -14.50 -1.25
N VAL A 51 22.93 -14.12 -0.01
CA VAL A 51 22.88 -12.73 0.45
C VAL A 51 24.19 -12.06 0.07
N VAL A 52 24.17 -11.24 -0.97
CA VAL A 52 25.36 -10.50 -1.43
C VAL A 52 25.75 -9.44 -0.42
N TRP A 53 24.74 -8.71 0.09
CA TRP A 53 24.88 -7.78 1.21
C TRP A 53 23.51 -7.47 1.82
N GLU A 54 23.52 -7.09 3.10
CA GLU A 54 22.36 -6.60 3.84
C GLU A 54 22.81 -5.54 4.85
N ARG A 55 22.11 -4.43 4.92
CA ARG A 55 22.46 -3.33 5.82
C ARG A 55 21.34 -2.34 6.04
N GLU A 56 21.44 -1.58 7.11
CA GLU A 56 20.63 -0.38 7.34
C GLU A 56 21.11 0.78 6.45
N ILE A 57 20.15 1.52 5.87
CA ILE A 57 20.43 2.63 4.94
C ILE A 57 19.78 3.95 5.34
N SER A 58 18.97 3.98 6.40
CA SER A 58 18.43 5.19 7.01
C SER A 58 19.42 5.84 7.98
N ASP A 59 19.17 7.09 8.33
CA ASP A 59 20.08 7.98 9.08
C ASP A 59 19.54 8.34 10.49
N GLY A 60 18.67 7.50 11.08
CA GLY A 60 18.27 7.58 12.48
C GLY A 60 17.01 8.39 12.79
N GLY A 61 16.15 8.66 11.81
CA GLY A 61 14.75 9.06 12.01
C GLY A 61 13.81 7.86 12.04
N GLU A 62 12.55 8.05 12.43
CA GLU A 62 11.52 7.03 12.33
C GLU A 62 11.08 6.85 10.86
N VAL A 63 11.34 5.68 10.30
CA VAL A 63 11.11 5.35 8.89
C VAL A 63 9.70 4.82 8.69
N LEU A 64 9.03 5.30 7.64
CA LEU A 64 7.72 4.82 7.20
C LEU A 64 7.66 4.69 5.67
N HIS A 65 6.88 3.75 5.20
CA HIS A 65 6.52 3.57 3.79
C HIS A 65 7.72 3.50 2.83
N PRO A 66 8.69 2.62 3.05
CA PRO A 66 9.81 2.48 2.15
C PRO A 66 9.38 1.95 0.78
N VAL A 67 10.04 2.45 -0.26
CA VAL A 67 9.86 2.00 -1.64
C VAL A 67 11.21 1.88 -2.33
N ILE A 68 11.25 1.06 -3.38
CA ILE A 68 12.47 0.76 -4.14
C ILE A 68 12.14 0.70 -5.63
N LEU A 69 13.08 1.14 -6.46
CA LEU A 69 12.98 1.05 -7.92
C LEU A 69 14.39 0.95 -8.55
N ALA A 70 14.55 0.06 -9.52
CA ALA A 70 15.72 0.03 -10.39
C ALA A 70 15.55 1.05 -11.53
N HIS A 71 16.50 1.95 -11.69
CA HIS A 71 16.47 2.96 -12.74
C HIS A 71 17.88 3.43 -13.15
N GLY A 72 18.15 3.42 -14.46
CA GLY A 72 19.37 3.96 -15.03
C GLY A 72 20.66 3.31 -14.50
N GLY A 73 20.64 1.99 -14.24
CA GLY A 73 21.78 1.25 -13.67
C GLY A 73 22.03 1.55 -12.18
N ALA A 74 21.05 2.09 -11.48
CA ALA A 74 21.08 2.28 -10.03
C ALA A 74 19.81 1.73 -9.38
N ILE A 75 19.93 1.35 -8.13
CA ILE A 75 18.80 1.01 -7.27
C ILE A 75 18.50 2.21 -6.39
N TRP A 76 17.28 2.70 -6.51
CA TRP A 76 16.80 3.85 -5.77
C TRP A 76 15.86 3.42 -4.66
N TYR A 77 16.04 3.99 -3.49
CA TYR A 77 15.22 3.84 -2.30
C TYR A 77 14.63 5.18 -1.94
N ALA A 78 13.37 5.21 -1.53
CA ALA A 78 12.77 6.41 -0.95
C ALA A 78 11.87 6.01 0.22
N TRP A 79 11.72 6.91 1.20
CA TRP A 79 10.92 6.67 2.39
C TRP A 79 10.43 7.99 2.99
N SER A 80 9.36 7.90 3.78
CA SER A 80 8.98 8.98 4.70
C SER A 80 9.78 8.81 5.98
N GLU A 81 10.20 9.92 6.56
CA GLU A 81 10.93 9.91 7.83
C GLU A 81 10.41 11.00 8.75
N TYR A 82 10.19 10.65 10.01
CA TYR A 82 9.93 11.62 11.07
C TYR A 82 11.16 11.79 11.95
N ALA A 83 11.71 12.99 11.99
CA ALA A 83 12.86 13.32 12.81
C ALA A 83 12.80 14.78 13.25
N ARG A 84 13.14 15.04 14.52
CA ARG A 84 13.23 16.40 15.08
C ARG A 84 11.95 17.24 14.85
N GLU A 85 10.79 16.61 15.09
CA GLU A 85 9.47 17.24 14.96
C GLU A 85 9.09 17.65 13.52
N ASN A 86 9.74 17.08 12.53
CA ASN A 86 9.48 17.38 11.13
C ASN A 86 9.42 16.11 10.27
N TRP A 87 8.56 16.10 9.27
CA TRP A 87 8.48 15.04 8.27
C TRP A 87 9.36 15.37 7.07
N ARG A 88 9.96 14.33 6.51
CA ARG A 88 10.77 14.41 5.29
C ARG A 88 10.43 13.27 4.36
N ILE A 89 10.51 13.51 3.06
CA ILE A 89 10.71 12.46 2.06
C ILE A 89 12.19 12.42 1.77
N LEU A 90 12.79 11.26 2.00
CA LEU A 90 14.20 11.01 1.76
C LEU A 90 14.38 10.02 0.61
N ALA A 91 15.50 10.10 -0.08
CA ALA A 91 15.91 9.14 -1.10
C ALA A 91 17.40 8.85 -1.03
N ARG A 92 17.78 7.65 -1.46
CA ARG A 92 19.19 7.23 -1.58
C ARG A 92 19.35 6.27 -2.74
N CYS A 93 20.46 6.33 -3.45
CA CYS A 93 20.76 5.39 -4.52
C CYS A 93 21.94 4.47 -4.17
N TYR A 94 21.95 3.31 -4.80
CA TYR A 94 23.05 2.37 -4.81
C TYR A 94 23.41 2.10 -6.27
N ARG A 95 24.67 2.37 -6.65
CA ARG A 95 25.17 2.20 -8.01
C ARG A 95 26.60 1.66 -7.97
N ASP A 96 26.91 0.66 -8.78
CA ASP A 96 28.26 0.11 -8.95
C ASP A 96 28.97 -0.25 -7.62
N GLY A 97 28.22 -0.82 -6.67
CA GLY A 97 28.73 -1.19 -5.36
C GLY A 97 28.85 -0.03 -4.36
N GLN A 98 28.46 1.18 -4.74
CA GLN A 98 28.60 2.38 -3.91
C GLN A 98 27.24 2.96 -3.52
N TRP A 99 27.13 3.41 -2.28
CA TRP A 99 25.98 4.17 -1.78
C TRP A 99 26.19 5.67 -2.01
N GLY A 100 25.20 6.30 -2.61
CA GLY A 100 25.10 7.75 -2.66
C GLY A 100 24.75 8.36 -1.31
N GLU A 101 24.79 9.68 -1.24
CA GLU A 101 24.33 10.44 -0.08
C GLU A 101 22.81 10.31 0.10
N VAL A 102 22.33 10.53 1.33
CA VAL A 102 20.89 10.64 1.60
C VAL A 102 20.41 12.00 1.12
N LEU A 103 19.49 12.00 0.18
CA LEU A 103 18.91 13.20 -0.41
C LEU A 103 17.59 13.55 0.30
N THR A 104 17.44 14.81 0.70
CA THR A 104 16.13 15.31 1.14
C THR A 104 15.33 15.75 -0.07
N VAL A 105 14.26 15.01 -0.38
CA VAL A 105 13.35 15.31 -1.50
C VAL A 105 12.37 16.41 -1.12
N ALA A 106 11.77 16.31 0.07
CA ALA A 106 10.84 17.28 0.62
C ALA A 106 10.91 17.32 2.15
N SER A 107 10.49 18.44 2.74
CA SER A 107 10.33 18.62 4.20
C SER A 107 9.06 19.40 4.47
N GLY A 108 8.29 19.00 5.50
CA GLY A 108 6.99 19.62 5.80
C GLY A 108 6.32 19.10 7.07
N GLU A 109 5.07 19.54 7.29
CA GLU A 109 4.27 19.17 8.47
C GLU A 109 3.93 17.68 8.48
N ALA A 110 3.55 17.13 7.30
CA ALA A 110 3.22 15.72 7.15
C ALA A 110 3.44 15.28 5.70
N LEU A 111 4.35 14.33 5.50
CA LEU A 111 4.76 13.82 4.20
C LEU A 111 4.74 12.30 4.21
N PHE A 112 3.87 11.69 3.38
CA PHE A 112 3.57 10.27 3.44
C PHE A 112 3.55 9.60 2.07
N PHE A 113 3.65 8.28 2.06
CA PHE A 113 3.42 7.41 0.92
C PHE A 113 4.24 7.75 -0.32
N PRO A 114 5.58 7.91 -0.21
CA PRO A 114 6.39 8.11 -1.40
C PRO A 114 6.26 6.90 -2.34
N ARG A 115 6.27 7.16 -3.64
CA ARG A 115 6.39 6.14 -4.68
C ARG A 115 7.35 6.60 -5.76
N LEU A 116 8.22 5.69 -6.19
CA LEU A 116 9.17 5.93 -7.27
C LEU A 116 8.58 5.43 -8.60
N PHE A 117 8.81 6.17 -9.67
CA PHE A 117 8.42 5.78 -11.01
C PHE A 117 9.33 6.41 -12.06
N THR A 118 9.34 5.85 -13.25
CA THR A 118 10.03 6.42 -14.41
C THR A 118 9.04 7.11 -15.32
N TRP A 119 9.41 8.28 -15.82
CA TRP A 119 8.67 9.01 -16.84
C TRP A 119 9.62 9.72 -17.80
N GLN A 120 9.43 9.49 -19.11
CA GLN A 120 10.31 10.00 -20.17
C GLN A 120 11.79 9.70 -19.90
N GLY A 121 12.07 8.47 -19.48
CA GLY A 121 13.40 8.01 -19.14
C GLY A 121 14.03 8.67 -17.91
N ARG A 122 13.27 9.41 -17.10
CA ARG A 122 13.74 10.08 -15.88
C ARG A 122 13.06 9.50 -14.67
N LEU A 123 13.83 9.37 -13.59
CA LEU A 123 13.28 9.00 -12.29
C LEU A 123 12.46 10.15 -11.70
N HIS A 124 11.34 9.81 -11.10
CA HIS A 124 10.47 10.72 -10.36
C HIS A 124 10.07 10.08 -9.03
N VAL A 125 9.69 10.93 -8.10
CA VAL A 125 9.03 10.54 -6.86
C VAL A 125 7.71 11.29 -6.73
N ILE A 126 6.66 10.60 -6.28
CA ILE A 126 5.36 11.17 -5.94
C ILE A 126 5.05 10.86 -4.48
N TRP A 127 4.44 11.79 -3.76
CA TRP A 127 4.09 11.63 -2.35
C TRP A 127 2.80 12.36 -2.01
N THR A 128 2.24 12.08 -0.82
CA THR A 128 1.19 12.89 -0.20
C THR A 128 1.82 13.94 0.69
N GLU A 129 1.48 15.20 0.45
CA GLU A 129 1.85 16.33 1.30
C GLU A 129 0.60 16.88 1.99
N GLN A 130 0.63 16.94 3.32
CA GLN A 130 -0.46 17.49 4.10
C GLN A 130 -0.02 18.78 4.78
N HIS A 131 -0.84 19.81 4.65
CA HIS A 131 -0.63 21.11 5.27
C HIS A 131 -1.96 21.70 5.73
N LYS A 132 -2.06 22.06 7.02
CA LYS A 132 -3.23 22.73 7.62
C LYS A 132 -4.59 22.06 7.31
N GLY A 133 -4.63 20.74 7.34
CA GLY A 133 -5.87 19.98 7.11
C GLY A 133 -6.24 19.80 5.63
N SER A 134 -5.38 20.20 4.71
CA SER A 134 -5.48 19.87 3.28
C SER A 134 -4.38 18.90 2.88
N ALA A 135 -4.67 17.96 2.01
CA ALA A 135 -3.70 17.01 1.50
C ALA A 135 -3.64 17.08 -0.03
N ALA A 136 -2.45 16.97 -0.58
CA ALA A 136 -2.22 17.02 -2.02
C ALA A 136 -1.26 15.91 -2.47
N ALA A 137 -1.46 15.42 -3.68
CA ALA A 137 -0.49 14.60 -4.39
C ALA A 137 0.54 15.52 -5.06
N VAL A 138 1.81 15.34 -4.73
CA VAL A 138 2.92 16.15 -5.24
C VAL A 138 3.97 15.24 -5.86
N LEU A 139 4.58 15.64 -6.96
CA LEU A 139 5.67 14.92 -7.59
C LEU A 139 6.84 15.83 -7.96
N CYS A 140 8.02 15.25 -8.08
CA CYS A 140 9.18 15.93 -8.69
C CYS A 140 10.11 14.93 -9.40
N PRO A 141 10.92 15.37 -10.38
CA PRO A 141 12.03 14.57 -10.88
C PRO A 141 13.10 14.41 -9.81
N LEU A 142 13.78 13.27 -9.82
CA LEU A 142 14.85 12.94 -8.88
C LEU A 142 16.12 12.51 -9.63
N THR A 143 17.25 13.03 -9.22
CA THR A 143 18.57 12.66 -9.72
C THR A 143 19.55 12.49 -8.56
N GLU A 144 20.74 11.98 -8.82
CA GLU A 144 21.81 11.88 -7.81
C GLU A 144 22.27 13.24 -7.28
N ALA A 145 22.03 14.32 -8.03
CA ALA A 145 22.30 15.68 -7.58
C ALA A 145 21.19 16.28 -6.69
N GLY A 146 20.07 15.57 -6.57
CA GLY A 146 18.91 15.98 -5.76
C GLY A 146 17.60 16.05 -6.54
N PRO A 147 16.52 16.50 -5.86
CA PRO A 147 15.20 16.68 -6.45
C PRO A 147 15.16 17.92 -7.36
N GLY A 148 14.33 17.83 -8.42
CA GLY A 148 13.96 18.99 -9.21
C GLY A 148 12.77 19.76 -8.62
N ALA A 149 12.16 20.62 -9.42
CA ALA A 149 10.99 21.40 -9.00
C ALA A 149 9.79 20.49 -8.72
N ALA A 150 9.16 20.68 -7.57
CA ALA A 150 7.96 19.97 -7.18
C ALA A 150 6.72 20.56 -7.88
N GLU A 151 5.76 19.69 -8.24
CA GLU A 151 4.51 20.05 -8.88
C GLU A 151 3.35 19.35 -8.19
N THR A 152 2.30 20.10 -7.83
CA THR A 152 1.04 19.53 -7.32
C THR A 152 0.23 18.93 -8.46
N VAL A 153 -0.16 17.67 -8.32
CA VAL A 153 -0.88 16.91 -9.35
C VAL A 153 -2.38 16.89 -9.10
N SER A 154 -2.79 16.70 -7.84
CA SER A 154 -4.22 16.62 -7.51
C SER A 154 -4.91 17.96 -7.66
N ALA A 155 -6.16 17.94 -8.15
CA ALA A 155 -7.04 19.10 -8.17
C ALA A 155 -8.06 19.09 -7.02
N VAL A 156 -8.39 17.91 -6.48
CA VAL A 156 -9.20 17.77 -5.27
C VAL A 156 -8.42 18.24 -4.04
N GLY A 157 -9.12 18.85 -3.08
CA GLY A 157 -8.49 19.47 -1.91
C GLY A 157 -7.94 18.50 -0.86
N GLU A 158 -8.28 17.22 -0.94
CA GLU A 158 -7.77 16.16 -0.07
C GLU A 158 -7.42 14.94 -0.90
N ALA A 159 -6.14 14.77 -1.23
CA ALA A 159 -5.63 13.67 -2.05
C ALA A 159 -4.56 12.89 -1.29
N TYR A 160 -4.69 11.57 -1.27
CA TYR A 160 -3.82 10.66 -0.53
C TYR A 160 -3.29 9.53 -1.42
N ARG A 161 -2.25 8.86 -0.97
CA ARG A 161 -1.73 7.59 -1.51
C ARG A 161 -1.57 7.58 -3.03
N ALA A 162 -1.06 8.66 -3.58
CA ALA A 162 -0.90 8.81 -5.03
C ALA A 162 0.12 7.82 -5.59
N GLY A 163 -0.15 7.34 -6.80
CA GLY A 163 0.78 6.57 -7.62
C GLY A 163 0.80 7.06 -9.05
N ALA A 164 1.89 6.77 -9.77
CA ALA A 164 2.07 7.18 -11.15
C ALA A 164 2.70 6.06 -11.98
N ALA A 165 2.35 6.00 -13.26
CA ALA A 165 2.93 5.11 -14.24
C ALA A 165 2.95 5.76 -15.63
N GLU A 166 4.04 5.58 -16.38
CA GLU A 166 4.11 5.93 -17.80
C GLU A 166 3.49 4.81 -18.62
N GLY A 167 2.43 5.12 -19.37
CA GLY A 167 1.86 4.19 -20.33
C GLY A 167 2.77 4.00 -21.55
N GLY A 168 2.60 2.87 -22.27
CA GLY A 168 3.30 2.66 -23.54
C GLY A 168 2.91 3.66 -24.64
N ASP A 169 1.84 4.42 -24.43
CA ASP A 169 1.45 5.58 -25.23
C ASP A 169 2.25 6.86 -24.89
N GLY A 170 3.19 6.81 -23.97
CA GLY A 170 4.06 7.90 -23.53
C GLY A 170 3.39 8.94 -22.62
N ASN A 171 2.14 8.75 -22.24
CA ASN A 171 1.46 9.61 -21.28
C ASN A 171 1.79 9.16 -19.84
N LEU A 172 1.86 10.13 -18.93
CA LEU A 172 1.94 9.83 -17.48
C LEU A 172 0.52 9.75 -16.92
N TYR A 173 0.20 8.64 -16.30
CA TYR A 173 -1.06 8.44 -15.59
C TYR A 173 -0.81 8.50 -14.08
N VAL A 174 -1.66 9.25 -13.39
CA VAL A 174 -1.60 9.39 -11.92
C VAL A 174 -2.96 9.06 -11.35
N ALA A 175 -2.97 8.25 -10.29
CA ALA A 175 -4.17 7.90 -9.55
C ALA A 175 -3.94 8.13 -8.05
N TYR A 176 -4.97 8.58 -7.35
CA TYR A 176 -4.96 8.86 -5.91
C TYR A 176 -6.38 8.74 -5.34
N ASP A 177 -6.47 8.36 -4.08
CA ASP A 177 -7.72 8.49 -3.37
C ASP A 177 -7.85 9.88 -2.77
N GLY A 178 -9.06 10.39 -2.71
CA GLY A 178 -9.31 11.73 -2.20
C GLY A 178 -10.76 11.90 -1.73
N PHE A 179 -10.96 12.90 -0.89
CA PHE A 179 -12.27 13.23 -0.36
C PHE A 179 -12.96 14.28 -1.25
N ASP A 180 -14.14 13.96 -1.78
CA ASP A 180 -14.90 14.81 -2.68
C ASP A 180 -15.84 15.80 -1.96
N GLY A 181 -15.77 15.88 -0.62
CA GLY A 181 -16.68 16.65 0.24
C GLY A 181 -17.81 15.82 0.82
N LYS A 182 -17.98 14.56 0.37
CA LYS A 182 -18.99 13.62 0.85
C LYS A 182 -18.37 12.27 1.24
N GLN A 183 -17.45 11.78 0.43
CA GLN A 183 -16.85 10.46 0.60
C GLN A 183 -15.50 10.35 -0.09
N TYR A 184 -14.73 9.33 0.25
CA TYR A 184 -13.50 9.02 -0.47
C TYR A 184 -13.78 8.38 -1.81
N LYS A 185 -13.15 8.90 -2.85
CA LYS A 185 -13.22 8.43 -4.24
C LYS A 185 -11.83 8.18 -4.79
N LEU A 186 -11.76 7.35 -5.80
CA LEU A 186 -10.56 7.22 -6.62
C LEU A 186 -10.60 8.25 -7.74
N PHE A 187 -9.58 9.09 -7.81
CA PHE A 187 -9.38 10.10 -8.85
C PHE A 187 -8.20 9.72 -9.74
N ALA A 188 -8.22 10.22 -10.97
CA ALA A 188 -7.09 10.10 -11.87
C ALA A 188 -6.90 11.35 -12.72
N ARG A 189 -5.65 11.59 -13.12
CA ARG A 189 -5.23 12.56 -14.14
C ARG A 189 -4.21 11.94 -15.07
N ALA A 190 -4.12 12.46 -16.27
CA ALA A 190 -3.04 12.12 -17.20
C ALA A 190 -2.29 13.39 -17.61
N ARG A 191 -0.97 13.29 -17.75
CA ARG A 191 -0.13 14.31 -18.39
C ARG A 191 0.23 13.86 -19.79
N THR A 192 -0.24 14.63 -20.76
CA THR A 192 0.02 14.43 -22.17
C THR A 192 0.96 15.51 -22.70
N ALA A 193 1.31 15.49 -23.97
CA ALA A 193 2.05 16.59 -24.62
C ALA A 193 1.33 17.95 -24.52
N ALA A 194 0.00 17.94 -24.38
CA ALA A 194 -0.81 19.16 -24.20
C ALA A 194 -0.90 19.65 -22.74
N GLY A 195 -0.30 18.92 -21.79
CA GLY A 195 -0.34 19.22 -20.36
C GLY A 195 -1.24 18.26 -19.57
N TRP A 196 -1.65 18.66 -18.36
CA TRP A 196 -2.53 17.87 -17.51
C TRP A 196 -3.96 17.82 -18.01
N SER A 197 -4.53 16.63 -18.06
CA SER A 197 -5.97 16.44 -18.30
C SER A 197 -6.81 17.04 -17.20
N LYS A 198 -8.12 17.16 -17.44
CA LYS A 198 -9.07 17.29 -16.33
C LYS A 198 -8.98 16.07 -15.44
N GLU A 199 -9.20 16.28 -14.14
CA GLU A 199 -9.37 15.21 -13.17
C GLU A 199 -10.66 14.44 -13.45
N ILE A 200 -10.62 13.13 -13.33
CA ILE A 200 -11.79 12.27 -13.44
C ILE A 200 -11.96 11.45 -12.18
N VAL A 201 -13.18 11.08 -11.83
CA VAL A 201 -13.51 10.07 -10.85
C VAL A 201 -13.48 8.71 -11.52
N VAL A 202 -12.68 7.79 -11.01
CA VAL A 202 -12.52 6.42 -11.53
C VAL A 202 -13.47 5.44 -10.85
N SER A 203 -13.59 5.53 -9.51
CA SER A 203 -14.49 4.69 -8.74
C SER A 203 -15.96 5.04 -9.01
N GLN A 204 -16.77 4.00 -9.13
CA GLN A 204 -18.21 4.14 -9.37
C GLN A 204 -19.00 3.70 -8.12
N GLY A 205 -20.17 4.26 -7.96
CA GLY A 205 -21.04 3.88 -6.83
C GLY A 205 -20.89 4.78 -5.61
N GLU A 206 -21.46 4.34 -4.50
CA GLU A 206 -21.51 5.09 -3.23
C GLU A 206 -20.49 4.60 -2.20
N ASP A 207 -19.80 3.50 -2.50
CA ASP A 207 -18.76 2.97 -1.63
C ASP A 207 -17.53 3.88 -1.61
N TRP A 208 -16.79 3.84 -0.53
CA TRP A 208 -15.53 4.55 -0.40
C TRP A 208 -14.44 3.80 -1.15
N ALA A 209 -13.69 4.51 -1.98
CA ALA A 209 -12.56 3.98 -2.71
C ALA A 209 -11.24 4.42 -2.08
N SER A 210 -10.31 3.51 -1.90
CA SER A 210 -9.03 3.83 -1.26
C SER A 210 -7.89 2.94 -1.72
N THR A 211 -6.67 3.32 -1.33
CA THR A 211 -5.43 2.57 -1.50
C THR A 211 -5.14 2.19 -2.97
N PRO A 212 -5.15 3.17 -3.91
CA PRO A 212 -4.89 2.86 -5.31
C PRO A 212 -3.44 2.43 -5.54
N TRP A 213 -3.27 1.48 -6.45
CA TRP A 213 -2.01 1.16 -7.10
C TRP A 213 -2.17 1.19 -8.60
N ILE A 214 -1.16 1.72 -9.28
CA ILE A 214 -1.18 1.92 -10.73
C ILE A 214 0.06 1.27 -11.36
N ALA A 215 -0.12 0.65 -12.52
CA ALA A 215 0.96 0.10 -13.32
C ALA A 215 0.75 0.42 -14.82
N ALA A 216 1.83 0.41 -15.56
CA ALA A 216 1.83 0.69 -16.99
C ALA A 216 1.05 -0.35 -17.79
N LYS A 217 0.53 0.08 -18.95
CA LYS A 217 0.02 -0.79 -20.02
C LYS A 217 0.53 -0.29 -21.38
N PRO A 218 0.55 -1.14 -22.41
CA PRO A 218 0.95 -0.70 -23.75
C PRO A 218 0.13 0.50 -24.28
N ASP A 219 -1.14 0.62 -23.89
CA ASP A 219 -2.10 1.63 -24.35
C ASP A 219 -2.64 2.52 -23.22
N GLY A 220 -1.90 2.64 -22.11
CA GLY A 220 -2.32 3.44 -20.98
C GLY A 220 -1.79 2.92 -19.65
N ALA A 221 -2.66 2.81 -18.63
CA ALA A 221 -2.34 2.27 -17.34
C ALA A 221 -3.46 1.38 -16.79
N VAL A 222 -3.15 0.53 -15.83
CA VAL A 222 -4.13 -0.18 -15.01
C VAL A 222 -4.07 0.36 -13.59
N VAL A 223 -5.21 0.59 -12.98
CA VAL A 223 -5.32 0.95 -11.56
C VAL A 223 -6.15 -0.08 -10.83
N GLY A 224 -5.67 -0.51 -9.66
CA GLY A 224 -6.38 -1.35 -8.72
C GLY A 224 -6.65 -0.58 -7.43
N TRP A 225 -7.77 -0.85 -6.78
CA TRP A 225 -8.15 -0.20 -5.51
C TRP A 225 -9.11 -1.08 -4.71
N TYR A 226 -9.36 -0.67 -3.47
CA TYR A 226 -10.44 -1.20 -2.68
C TYR A 226 -11.62 -0.24 -2.63
N ASP A 227 -12.82 -0.78 -2.89
CA ASP A 227 -14.06 -0.17 -2.43
C ASP A 227 -14.46 -0.78 -1.10
N TYR A 228 -14.88 0.01 -0.13
CA TYR A 228 -15.52 -0.50 1.06
C TYR A 228 -16.82 0.27 1.35
N GLY A 229 -17.86 -0.51 1.52
CA GLY A 229 -19.19 -0.06 1.84
C GLY A 229 -19.50 -0.20 3.32
N TYR A 230 -20.76 0.04 3.64
CA TYR A 230 -21.29 -0.13 4.96
C TYR A 230 -21.05 -1.54 5.50
N MET A 231 -20.77 -1.67 6.79
CA MET A 231 -20.49 -2.94 7.48
C MET A 231 -19.20 -3.65 7.05
N ALA A 232 -18.19 -2.88 6.62
CA ALA A 232 -16.88 -3.41 6.20
C ALA A 232 -16.95 -4.48 5.10
N VAL A 233 -17.88 -4.30 4.17
CA VAL A 233 -17.92 -5.10 2.95
C VAL A 233 -16.93 -4.51 1.96
N TYR A 234 -15.80 -5.18 1.78
CA TYR A 234 -14.74 -4.74 0.87
C TYR A 234 -14.83 -5.43 -0.48
N SER A 235 -14.49 -4.70 -1.52
CA SER A 235 -14.37 -5.24 -2.87
C SER A 235 -13.04 -4.83 -3.48
N VAL A 236 -12.37 -5.76 -4.14
CA VAL A 236 -11.15 -5.50 -4.91
C VAL A 236 -11.56 -5.15 -6.33
N ARG A 237 -11.17 -3.98 -6.79
CA ARG A 237 -11.56 -3.46 -8.09
C ARG A 237 -10.36 -3.05 -8.94
N SER A 238 -10.59 -2.97 -10.23
CA SER A 238 -9.64 -2.41 -11.18
C SER A 238 -10.35 -1.71 -12.33
N ALA A 239 -9.62 -0.79 -12.97
CA ALA A 239 -10.00 -0.19 -14.25
C ALA A 239 -8.76 0.10 -15.09
N ASP A 240 -8.96 0.24 -16.40
CA ASP A 240 -7.92 0.71 -17.29
C ASP A 240 -8.08 2.23 -17.47
N LEU A 241 -6.97 2.94 -17.45
CA LEU A 241 -6.88 4.37 -17.73
C LEU A 241 -6.31 4.56 -19.13
N THR A 242 -7.01 5.28 -19.98
CA THR A 242 -6.59 5.55 -21.36
C THR A 242 -6.83 7.01 -21.72
N VAL A 243 -5.98 7.56 -22.58
CA VAL A 243 -6.22 8.87 -23.20
C VAL A 243 -6.74 8.64 -24.63
N ARG A 244 -7.94 9.12 -24.93
CA ARG A 244 -8.56 9.05 -26.26
C ARG A 244 -8.99 10.45 -26.67
N ASP A 245 -8.61 10.87 -27.86
CA ASP A 245 -8.93 12.20 -28.38
C ASP A 245 -8.55 13.34 -27.42
N GLY A 246 -7.42 13.15 -26.68
CA GLY A 246 -6.92 14.10 -25.70
C GLY A 246 -7.66 14.09 -24.34
N ALA A 247 -8.66 13.23 -24.16
CA ALA A 247 -9.42 13.09 -22.93
C ALA A 247 -9.03 11.81 -22.16
N LEU A 248 -8.79 11.93 -20.87
CA LEU A 248 -8.62 10.78 -19.98
C LEU A 248 -9.96 10.10 -19.74
N ALA A 249 -9.96 8.77 -19.79
CA ALA A 249 -11.11 7.95 -19.48
C ALA A 249 -10.69 6.72 -18.64
N ALA A 250 -11.57 6.33 -17.73
CA ALA A 250 -11.51 5.04 -17.05
C ALA A 250 -12.44 4.07 -17.80
N VAL A 251 -11.89 2.96 -18.25
CA VAL A 251 -12.59 1.95 -19.05
C VAL A 251 -12.37 0.57 -18.45
N ASN A 252 -13.13 -0.44 -18.93
CA ASN A 252 -13.00 -1.82 -18.52
C ASN A 252 -13.01 -2.02 -16.99
N PRO A 253 -14.01 -1.48 -16.27
CA PRO A 253 -14.09 -1.67 -14.84
C PRO A 253 -14.34 -3.15 -14.52
N GLN A 254 -13.56 -3.69 -13.58
CA GLN A 254 -13.68 -5.09 -13.15
C GLN A 254 -13.74 -5.17 -11.62
N CYS A 255 -14.57 -6.07 -11.12
CA CYS A 255 -14.59 -6.48 -9.74
C CYS A 255 -13.96 -7.87 -9.63
N LEU A 256 -12.81 -7.96 -8.96
CA LEU A 256 -12.10 -9.22 -8.77
C LEU A 256 -12.70 -10.04 -7.63
N LYS A 257 -13.25 -9.35 -6.63
CA LYS A 257 -13.87 -9.97 -5.49
C LYS A 257 -14.90 -9.02 -4.88
N GLU A 258 -16.13 -9.48 -4.68
CA GLU A 258 -17.18 -8.80 -3.92
C GLU A 258 -17.30 -9.37 -2.51
N GLY A 259 -17.62 -8.47 -1.60
CA GLY A 259 -18.13 -8.79 -0.27
C GLY A 259 -17.25 -9.67 0.54
N VAL A 260 -16.19 -9.13 1.12
CA VAL A 260 -15.51 -9.79 2.22
C VAL A 260 -14.60 -8.92 3.02
N ASP A 261 -14.61 -9.23 4.27
CA ASP A 261 -13.55 -9.18 5.25
C ASP A 261 -12.45 -8.10 5.05
N TRP A 262 -11.98 -7.61 6.13
CA TRP A 262 -10.90 -6.68 6.28
C TRP A 262 -9.74 -6.94 5.31
N TYR A 263 -9.33 -5.89 4.63
CA TYR A 263 -8.10 -5.88 3.85
C TYR A 263 -7.10 -4.92 4.47
N LEU A 264 -5.87 -4.94 4.00
CA LEU A 264 -4.86 -3.98 4.42
C LEU A 264 -4.08 -3.36 3.27
N ASP A 265 -3.89 -4.06 2.17
CA ASP A 265 -3.16 -3.48 1.03
C ASP A 265 -3.33 -4.32 -0.24
N LEU A 266 -3.16 -3.68 -1.38
CA LEU A 266 -3.03 -4.30 -2.68
C LEU A 266 -1.81 -3.74 -3.42
N HIS A 267 -1.34 -4.45 -4.43
CA HIS A 267 -0.30 -3.98 -5.33
C HIS A 267 -0.57 -4.46 -6.76
N VAL A 268 -0.32 -3.60 -7.73
CA VAL A 268 -0.40 -3.92 -9.16
C VAL A 268 0.97 -3.69 -9.78
N ALA A 269 1.41 -4.63 -10.60
CA ALA A 269 2.62 -4.52 -11.40
C ALA A 269 2.36 -5.02 -12.82
N SER A 270 3.21 -4.61 -13.74
CA SER A 270 3.16 -5.02 -15.15
C SER A 270 4.54 -4.98 -15.76
N ASN A 271 4.69 -5.65 -16.89
CA ASN A 271 5.89 -5.56 -17.72
C ASN A 271 5.59 -5.04 -19.14
N ALA A 272 6.63 -4.87 -19.93
CA ALA A 272 6.53 -4.39 -21.31
C ALA A 272 5.80 -5.36 -22.24
N SER A 273 5.75 -6.67 -21.91
CA SER A 273 5.01 -7.67 -22.68
C SER A 273 3.48 -7.54 -22.52
N GLY A 274 3.02 -6.71 -21.57
CA GLY A 274 1.61 -6.49 -21.25
C GLY A 274 1.04 -7.50 -20.24
N LEU A 275 1.88 -8.33 -19.61
CA LEU A 275 1.46 -9.12 -18.45
C LEU A 275 1.24 -8.17 -17.26
N GLN A 276 0.11 -8.31 -16.62
CA GLN A 276 -0.26 -7.60 -15.41
C GLN A 276 -0.48 -8.60 -14.29
N ALA A 277 0.00 -8.28 -13.11
CA ALA A 277 -0.24 -9.03 -11.89
C ALA A 277 -0.84 -8.11 -10.83
N MET A 278 -1.78 -8.61 -10.06
CA MET A 278 -2.34 -7.94 -8.88
C MET A 278 -2.25 -8.87 -7.69
N ALA A 279 -1.64 -8.40 -6.61
CA ALA A 279 -1.69 -9.05 -5.32
C ALA A 279 -2.57 -8.22 -4.39
N TYR A 280 -3.36 -8.90 -3.56
CA TYR A 280 -4.20 -8.26 -2.55
C TYR A 280 -4.35 -9.18 -1.34
N THR A 281 -4.66 -8.57 -0.21
CA THR A 281 -4.91 -9.32 1.01
C THR A 281 -6.39 -9.55 1.21
N ARG A 282 -6.71 -10.65 1.88
CA ARG A 282 -8.04 -10.96 2.34
C ARG A 282 -8.00 -11.31 3.83
N SER A 283 -8.87 -10.70 4.61
CA SER A 283 -9.04 -11.00 6.05
C SER A 283 -7.76 -10.87 6.87
N LYS A 284 -6.80 -10.06 6.46
CA LYS A 284 -5.48 -9.92 7.10
C LYS A 284 -4.62 -11.20 7.14
N TYR A 285 -5.01 -12.25 6.41
CA TYR A 285 -4.34 -13.55 6.49
C TYR A 285 -3.87 -14.06 5.15
N ASP A 286 -4.69 -13.86 4.14
CA ASP A 286 -4.48 -14.47 2.83
C ASP A 286 -3.89 -13.44 1.87
N VAL A 287 -2.75 -13.74 1.29
CA VAL A 287 -2.21 -13.01 0.14
C VAL A 287 -2.61 -13.75 -1.12
N LEU A 288 -3.39 -13.10 -1.95
CA LEU A 288 -3.92 -13.64 -3.19
C LEU A 288 -3.27 -12.94 -4.38
N VAL A 289 -3.01 -13.67 -5.45
CA VAL A 289 -2.46 -13.16 -6.70
C VAL A 289 -3.34 -13.57 -7.87
N CYS A 290 -3.59 -12.66 -8.78
CA CYS A 290 -4.19 -12.91 -10.09
C CYS A 290 -3.43 -12.18 -11.18
N THR A 291 -3.58 -12.65 -12.41
CA THR A 291 -2.91 -12.10 -13.59
C THR A 291 -3.89 -11.87 -14.73
N ARG A 292 -3.52 -10.99 -15.65
CA ARG A 292 -4.19 -10.83 -16.95
C ARG A 292 -3.22 -10.29 -18.01
N ARG A 293 -3.61 -10.34 -19.27
CA ARG A 293 -2.93 -9.64 -20.36
C ARG A 293 -3.85 -8.60 -20.99
N GLY A 294 -3.29 -7.45 -21.28
CA GLY A 294 -4.06 -6.37 -21.89
C GLY A 294 -5.30 -5.97 -21.06
N SER A 295 -6.48 -6.04 -21.68
CA SER A 295 -7.77 -5.73 -21.06
C SER A 295 -8.65 -6.96 -20.83
N GLU A 296 -8.05 -8.15 -20.81
CA GLU A 296 -8.76 -9.40 -20.50
C GLU A 296 -9.27 -9.40 -19.05
N PRO A 297 -10.23 -10.27 -18.72
CA PRO A 297 -10.61 -10.50 -17.32
C PRO A 297 -9.41 -11.02 -16.51
N TRP A 298 -9.34 -10.64 -15.24
CA TRP A 298 -8.36 -11.20 -14.34
C TRP A 298 -8.55 -12.70 -14.17
N SER A 299 -7.46 -13.44 -14.07
CA SER A 299 -7.49 -14.85 -13.74
C SER A 299 -8.13 -15.10 -12.37
N ARG A 300 -8.49 -16.35 -12.09
CA ARG A 300 -8.86 -16.73 -10.74
C ARG A 300 -7.76 -16.36 -9.74
N PRO A 301 -8.10 -15.93 -8.52
CA PRO A 301 -7.11 -15.65 -7.49
C PRO A 301 -6.46 -16.95 -6.98
N VAL A 302 -5.17 -16.87 -6.74
CA VAL A 302 -4.35 -17.96 -6.19
C VAL A 302 -3.80 -17.54 -4.84
N LEU A 303 -3.93 -18.43 -3.83
CA LEU A 303 -3.38 -18.21 -2.51
C LEU A 303 -1.85 -18.37 -2.53
N MET A 304 -1.15 -17.34 -2.07
CA MET A 304 0.33 -17.32 -1.98
C MET A 304 0.84 -17.45 -0.55
N SER A 305 0.08 -16.99 0.44
CA SER A 305 0.39 -17.18 1.86
C SER A 305 0.07 -18.62 2.32
N TYR A 306 0.41 -18.93 3.56
CA TYR A 306 0.31 -20.31 4.05
C TYR A 306 -1.11 -20.81 4.28
N GLY A 307 -2.10 -19.92 4.39
CA GLY A 307 -3.50 -20.31 4.60
C GLY A 307 -3.78 -20.95 5.97
N ASP A 308 -2.86 -20.83 6.91
CA ASP A 308 -2.89 -21.46 8.24
C ASP A 308 -3.38 -20.50 9.35
N GLY A 309 -3.87 -19.33 8.95
CA GLY A 309 -4.36 -18.30 9.85
C GLY A 309 -3.29 -17.37 10.38
N HIS A 310 -2.07 -17.41 9.84
CA HIS A 310 -1.06 -16.37 10.07
C HIS A 310 -1.32 -15.16 9.16
N CYS A 311 -1.06 -13.96 9.68
CA CYS A 311 -1.26 -12.74 8.92
C CYS A 311 -0.33 -12.66 7.71
N GLY A 312 -0.89 -12.45 6.53
CA GLY A 312 -0.16 -12.07 5.32
C GLY A 312 -0.69 -10.73 4.82
N VAL A 313 0.14 -9.69 4.85
CA VAL A 313 -0.26 -8.31 4.54
C VAL A 313 0.82 -7.57 3.75
N HIS A 314 0.48 -6.39 3.24
CA HIS A 314 1.39 -5.50 2.49
C HIS A 314 2.12 -6.18 1.34
N PRO A 315 1.38 -6.85 0.41
CA PRO A 315 2.02 -7.49 -0.73
C PRO A 315 2.67 -6.45 -1.64
N LYS A 316 3.83 -6.80 -2.19
CA LYS A 316 4.51 -6.05 -3.24
C LYS A 316 4.86 -6.98 -4.37
N LEU A 317 4.58 -6.55 -5.58
CA LEU A 317 4.82 -7.28 -6.82
C LEU A 317 5.84 -6.56 -7.70
N LEU A 318 6.53 -7.37 -8.49
CA LEU A 318 7.23 -6.96 -9.69
C LEU A 318 7.00 -8.05 -10.74
N VAL A 319 6.82 -7.68 -11.99
CA VAL A 319 6.78 -8.60 -13.12
C VAL A 319 7.99 -8.29 -13.99
N ASP A 320 8.87 -9.28 -14.16
CA ASP A 320 10.08 -9.13 -14.96
C ASP A 320 9.83 -9.28 -16.47
N GLU A 321 10.88 -9.13 -17.26
CA GLU A 321 10.81 -9.22 -18.73
C GLU A 321 10.49 -10.64 -19.22
N ASP A 322 10.79 -11.66 -18.42
CA ASP A 322 10.52 -13.08 -18.70
C ASP A 322 9.14 -13.54 -18.19
N ASP A 323 8.28 -12.60 -17.81
CA ASP A 323 6.96 -12.85 -17.24
C ASP A 323 6.99 -13.53 -15.86
N THR A 324 8.12 -13.53 -15.17
CA THR A 324 8.19 -14.03 -13.79
C THR A 324 7.59 -12.99 -12.84
N ILE A 325 6.71 -13.44 -11.98
CA ILE A 325 6.07 -12.63 -10.95
C ILE A 325 6.89 -12.79 -9.68
N HIS A 326 7.52 -11.72 -9.23
CA HIS A 326 8.20 -11.63 -7.96
C HIS A 326 7.26 -11.03 -6.94
N LEU A 327 7.07 -11.69 -5.81
CA LEU A 327 6.13 -11.31 -4.77
C LEU A 327 6.83 -11.26 -3.41
N MET A 328 6.62 -10.18 -2.70
CA MET A 328 6.95 -10.08 -1.28
C MET A 328 5.71 -9.74 -0.47
N TRP A 329 5.68 -10.17 0.79
CA TRP A 329 4.65 -9.74 1.73
C TRP A 329 5.19 -9.80 3.16
N GLN A 330 4.54 -9.06 4.02
CA GLN A 330 4.73 -9.14 5.45
C GLN A 330 3.93 -10.32 6.00
N PHE A 331 4.54 -11.09 6.88
CA PHE A 331 3.96 -12.26 7.52
C PHE A 331 4.13 -12.15 9.04
N GLY A 332 3.08 -12.39 9.78
CA GLY A 332 3.10 -12.28 11.24
C GLY A 332 2.21 -13.31 11.93
N PHE A 333 2.35 -13.44 13.26
CA PHE A 333 1.56 -14.38 14.02
C PHE A 333 0.16 -13.86 14.36
N LYS A 334 -0.80 -14.76 14.35
CA LYS A 334 -2.20 -14.51 14.68
C LYS A 334 -2.38 -14.32 16.19
N ASN A 335 -2.29 -13.09 16.69
CA ASN A 335 -2.66 -12.78 18.07
C ASN A 335 -3.26 -11.38 18.21
N GLY A 336 -4.21 -11.03 17.31
CA GLY A 336 -4.99 -9.79 17.42
C GLY A 336 -4.23 -8.49 17.16
N HIS A 337 -2.90 -8.51 17.21
CA HIS A 337 -2.03 -7.38 16.88
C HIS A 337 -0.98 -7.85 15.88
N MET A 338 -1.12 -7.38 14.67
CA MET A 338 -0.33 -7.78 13.49
C MET A 338 1.16 -7.46 13.58
N GLU A 339 1.59 -6.80 14.61
CA GLU A 339 2.84 -6.06 14.60
C GLU A 339 3.94 -6.69 15.43
N ARG A 340 3.66 -7.79 16.09
CA ARG A 340 4.68 -8.46 16.87
C ARG A 340 5.27 -9.62 16.10
N ASN A 341 6.58 -9.55 15.87
CA ASN A 341 7.35 -10.58 15.18
C ASN A 341 6.98 -10.76 13.71
N ALA A 342 6.74 -9.67 12.99
CA ALA A 342 6.54 -9.72 11.55
C ALA A 342 7.84 -10.06 10.82
N GLN A 343 7.70 -10.88 9.80
CA GLN A 343 8.76 -11.28 8.88
C GLN A 343 8.43 -10.83 7.47
N VAL A 344 9.42 -10.74 6.63
CA VAL A 344 9.25 -10.56 5.20
C VAL A 344 9.45 -11.89 4.50
N ILE A 345 8.48 -12.24 3.67
CA ILE A 345 8.49 -13.44 2.82
C ILE A 345 8.69 -13.00 1.37
N TYR A 346 9.45 -13.77 0.63
CA TYR A 346 9.66 -13.63 -0.81
C TYR A 346 9.31 -14.91 -1.54
N ASN A 347 8.69 -14.78 -2.70
CA ASN A 347 8.44 -15.86 -3.65
C ASN A 347 8.54 -15.32 -5.09
N HIS A 348 8.76 -16.21 -6.04
CA HIS A 348 8.66 -15.91 -7.46
C HIS A 348 8.05 -17.11 -8.21
N LEU A 349 7.28 -16.83 -9.24
CA LEU A 349 6.63 -17.86 -10.04
C LEU A 349 6.22 -17.29 -11.42
N THR A 350 6.14 -18.17 -12.38
CA THR A 350 5.59 -17.86 -13.69
C THR A 350 4.06 -17.92 -13.70
N PRO A 351 3.35 -17.30 -14.67
CA PRO A 351 1.90 -17.46 -14.82
C PRO A 351 1.47 -18.94 -14.99
N THR A 352 2.31 -19.77 -15.59
CA THR A 352 2.04 -21.21 -15.74
C THR A 352 2.05 -21.92 -14.39
N GLU A 353 3.04 -21.65 -13.55
CA GLU A 353 3.11 -22.21 -12.19
C GLU A 353 1.96 -21.67 -11.32
N LEU A 354 1.61 -20.40 -11.47
CA LEU A 354 0.46 -19.79 -10.80
C LEU A 354 -0.84 -20.52 -11.18
N ALA A 355 -1.04 -20.79 -12.48
CA ALA A 355 -2.24 -21.48 -12.97
C ALA A 355 -2.35 -22.93 -12.48
N GLN A 356 -1.24 -23.57 -12.13
CA GLN A 356 -1.20 -24.94 -11.60
C GLN A 356 -1.51 -25.03 -10.10
N GLN A 357 -1.53 -23.90 -9.38
CA GLN A 357 -1.88 -23.90 -7.97
C GLN A 357 -3.35 -24.30 -7.78
N PRO A 358 -3.69 -24.95 -6.66
CA PRO A 358 -5.08 -25.33 -6.38
C PRO A 358 -6.00 -24.09 -6.28
N ASP A 359 -7.28 -24.33 -6.50
CA ASP A 359 -8.29 -23.28 -6.32
C ASP A 359 -8.29 -22.79 -4.88
N TYR A 360 -8.33 -21.46 -4.74
CA TYR A 360 -8.52 -20.86 -3.44
C TYR A 360 -9.96 -21.10 -2.97
N VAL A 361 -10.09 -21.80 -1.88
CA VAL A 361 -11.36 -21.95 -1.17
C VAL A 361 -11.36 -21.02 0.02
N ALA A 362 -12.18 -19.98 -0.05
CA ALA A 362 -12.31 -19.04 1.06
C ALA A 362 -12.80 -19.79 2.31
N PRO A 363 -12.13 -19.67 3.47
CA PRO A 363 -12.71 -20.14 4.71
C PRO A 363 -14.07 -19.45 4.95
N PRO A 364 -15.02 -20.07 5.67
CA PRO A 364 -16.23 -19.39 6.09
C PRO A 364 -15.87 -18.09 6.80
N SER A 365 -16.50 -16.97 6.42
CA SER A 365 -16.23 -15.72 7.13
C SER A 365 -16.79 -15.83 8.54
N ASP A 366 -16.00 -15.43 9.54
CA ASP A 366 -16.47 -15.39 10.94
C ASP A 366 -17.62 -14.37 11.15
N PHE A 367 -17.83 -13.47 10.17
CA PHE A 367 -18.88 -12.45 10.18
C PHE A 367 -20.28 -12.98 9.81
N THR A 368 -20.40 -14.21 9.35
CA THR A 368 -21.71 -14.84 9.13
C THR A 368 -22.30 -15.46 10.38
N GLN A 369 -21.58 -15.44 11.51
CA GLN A 369 -22.15 -15.86 12.78
C GLN A 369 -23.15 -14.79 13.25
N PRO A 370 -24.40 -15.15 13.54
CA PRO A 370 -25.34 -14.19 14.08
C PRO A 370 -24.76 -13.61 15.37
N ILE A 371 -24.72 -12.28 15.46
CA ILE A 371 -24.38 -11.58 16.71
C ILE A 371 -25.26 -12.18 17.79
N PRO A 372 -24.70 -12.73 18.87
CA PRO A 372 -25.53 -13.29 19.94
C PRO A 372 -26.53 -12.24 20.40
N ALA A 373 -27.80 -12.60 20.50
CA ALA A 373 -28.88 -11.70 20.92
C ALA A 373 -28.63 -11.02 22.29
N ASN A 374 -27.55 -11.37 22.97
CA ASN A 374 -27.12 -10.83 24.26
C ASN A 374 -25.92 -9.89 24.16
N ALA A 375 -25.42 -9.57 22.95
CA ALA A 375 -24.29 -8.64 22.80
C ALA A 375 -24.62 -7.23 23.32
N ASP A 376 -25.86 -6.81 23.18
CA ASP A 376 -26.34 -5.49 23.62
C ASP A 376 -26.52 -5.37 25.14
N LYS A 377 -26.50 -6.46 25.89
CA LYS A 377 -26.75 -6.43 27.33
C LYS A 377 -25.54 -6.06 28.19
N ARG A 378 -24.36 -5.90 27.62
CA ARG A 378 -23.16 -5.58 28.40
C ARG A 378 -22.91 -4.09 28.57
N LEU A 379 -23.61 -3.23 27.87
CA LEU A 379 -23.42 -1.77 27.95
C LEU A 379 -24.24 -1.11 29.07
N ASP A 380 -25.20 -1.81 29.70
CA ASP A 380 -26.13 -1.22 30.67
C ASP A 380 -25.77 -1.42 32.15
N GLU A 381 -24.60 -1.94 32.47
CA GLU A 381 -24.35 -2.44 33.83
C GLU A 381 -23.30 -1.72 34.66
N HIS A 382 -23.11 -0.44 34.45
CA HIS A 382 -22.56 0.40 35.53
C HIS A 382 -23.67 1.39 35.98
N PRO A 383 -24.43 1.06 37.03
CA PRO A 383 -25.42 1.96 37.54
C PRO A 383 -24.76 3.32 37.87
N ALA A 384 -25.32 4.40 37.34
CA ALA A 384 -24.77 5.75 37.49
C ALA A 384 -24.51 6.13 38.97
N ASP A 385 -25.27 5.52 39.86
CA ASP A 385 -25.12 5.64 41.33
C ASP A 385 -23.86 4.97 41.87
N VAL A 386 -23.43 3.81 41.33
CA VAL A 386 -22.18 3.15 41.74
C VAL A 386 -20.97 3.96 41.30
N VAL A 387 -20.98 4.49 40.06
CA VAL A 387 -19.94 5.37 39.56
C VAL A 387 -19.87 6.65 40.37
N ARG A 388 -20.99 7.26 40.67
CA ARG A 388 -21.08 8.49 41.50
C ARG A 388 -20.54 8.25 42.89
N ALA A 389 -20.95 7.18 43.54
CA ALA A 389 -20.47 6.81 44.86
C ALA A 389 -18.94 6.58 44.90
N TRP A 390 -18.39 5.99 43.84
CA TRP A 390 -16.95 5.81 43.74
C TRP A 390 -16.21 7.15 43.54
N LEU A 391 -16.73 8.04 42.70
CA LEU A 391 -16.16 9.39 42.48
C LEU A 391 -16.15 10.22 43.78
N ASP A 392 -17.25 10.24 44.50
CA ASP A 392 -17.39 10.98 45.75
C ASP A 392 -16.41 10.44 46.79
N LYS A 393 -16.33 9.11 46.95
CA LYS A 393 -15.41 8.43 47.86
C LYS A 393 -13.93 8.75 47.61
N ASN A 394 -13.58 9.00 46.35
CA ASN A 394 -12.16 9.19 45.94
C ASN A 394 -11.84 10.67 45.68
N GLY A 395 -12.73 11.61 46.03
CA GLY A 395 -12.48 13.05 45.92
C GLY A 395 -12.69 13.62 44.52
N TYR A 396 -13.35 12.88 43.62
CA TYR A 396 -13.64 13.29 42.25
C TYR A 396 -15.11 13.67 42.03
N GLY A 397 -15.83 14.02 43.08
CA GLY A 397 -17.27 14.27 43.07
C GLY A 397 -17.74 15.39 42.12
N ASN A 398 -16.82 16.25 41.69
CA ASN A 398 -17.07 17.31 40.70
C ASN A 398 -16.81 16.88 39.26
N LEU A 399 -16.38 15.63 39.04
CA LEU A 399 -16.12 15.08 37.72
C LEU A 399 -17.25 14.16 37.25
N SER A 400 -17.41 14.05 35.96
CA SER A 400 -18.23 13.05 35.32
C SER A 400 -17.34 11.99 34.66
N VAL A 401 -17.66 10.72 34.85
CA VAL A 401 -16.99 9.63 34.15
C VAL A 401 -17.82 9.27 32.93
N TYR A 402 -17.20 9.37 31.79
CA TYR A 402 -17.73 8.87 30.52
C TYR A 402 -17.03 7.58 30.22
N PHE A 403 -17.79 6.49 30.19
CA PHE A 403 -17.26 5.23 29.69
C PHE A 403 -17.30 5.29 28.17
N GLY A 404 -16.13 5.40 27.57
CA GLY A 404 -15.94 5.28 26.12
C GLY A 404 -14.86 4.25 25.88
N ASP A 405 -15.03 3.44 24.88
CA ASP A 405 -13.94 2.66 24.35
C ASP A 405 -13.01 3.60 23.57
N ILE A 406 -11.82 3.85 24.10
CA ILE A 406 -10.80 4.64 23.41
C ILE A 406 -10.27 3.95 22.15
N HIS A 407 -10.61 2.69 21.98
CA HIS A 407 -10.47 1.94 20.74
C HIS A 407 -11.79 1.81 19.98
N GLY A 408 -12.84 2.48 20.44
CA GLY A 408 -14.09 2.57 19.69
C GLY A 408 -13.84 3.19 18.34
N GLN A 409 -13.96 2.36 17.33
CA GLN A 409 -13.79 2.76 15.95
C GLN A 409 -15.15 3.26 15.47
N SER A 410 -15.18 4.43 14.86
CA SER A 410 -16.38 5.01 14.28
C SER A 410 -16.42 4.80 12.77
N GLY A 411 -17.54 5.09 12.13
CA GLY A 411 -17.63 5.12 10.67
C GLY A 411 -16.71 6.14 10.00
N LEU A 412 -16.06 7.02 10.78
CA LEU A 412 -15.07 8.00 10.31
C LEU A 412 -13.63 7.54 10.53
N SER A 413 -13.42 6.45 11.26
CA SER A 413 -12.14 5.76 11.41
C SER A 413 -12.22 4.42 10.70
N ASP A 414 -11.23 3.58 10.85
CA ASP A 414 -11.27 2.19 10.39
C ASP A 414 -12.22 1.31 11.23
N GLY A 415 -13.00 1.93 12.10
CA GLY A 415 -13.97 1.27 12.95
C GLY A 415 -15.34 1.11 12.32
N MET A 416 -16.11 0.22 12.91
CA MET A 416 -17.40 -0.24 12.42
C MET A 416 -18.59 0.36 13.18
N GLY A 417 -18.35 1.34 14.04
CA GLY A 417 -19.40 2.01 14.82
C GLY A 417 -19.89 3.30 14.14
N GLU A 418 -21.15 3.64 14.34
CA GLU A 418 -21.68 4.98 14.05
C GLU A 418 -21.29 5.94 15.19
N VAL A 419 -21.00 7.19 14.84
CA VAL A 419 -20.76 8.28 15.82
C VAL A 419 -22.07 8.77 16.37
#